data_9c78b5d57c253c0b6638ce9346a001ae
#
_entry.id   9c78b5d57c253c0b6638ce9346a001ae
#
_cell.length_a   1.000
_cell.length_b   1.000
_cell.length_c   1.000
_cell.angle_alpha   90.00
_cell.angle_beta   90.00
_cell.angle_gamma   90.00
#
_symmetry.space_group_name_H-M   'P 1'
#
loop_
_entity.id
_entity.type
_entity.pdbx_description
1 polymer ?
#
loop_
_entity_poly.entity_id
_entity_poly.type
_entity_poly.pdbx_seq_one_letter_code
_entity_poly.pdbx_strand_id
1 'polypeptide(L)'
;MTSEQVIRRSDILNTQVITRDNGKRLGIVSQVWVDVDQREVVALSLRDSLISISSLPRNMYLNSINQIGDVILVDNEDVIEDVEIEILSNLMNWEVITETGEVLGKVRGFKFNGETGKIYTIVIASLGLPQIPDQFLSTYELSIDEVVSTGPSRLIV
;
A
#
# COMPACT_ATOMS: atom_id res chain seq x y z
N MET A 1 -3.69 16.44 20.84
CA MET A 1 -4.37 15.25 20.29
C MET A 1 -4.13 15.19 18.81
N THR A 2 -3.47 14.16 18.36
CA THR A 2 -3.23 13.96 16.94
C THR A 2 -4.43 13.28 16.33
N SER A 3 -4.96 13.85 15.25
CA SER A 3 -5.99 13.17 14.47
C SER A 3 -5.36 12.03 13.69
N GLU A 4 -6.02 10.88 13.66
CA GLU A 4 -5.58 9.76 12.84
C GLU A 4 -5.68 10.15 11.36
N GLN A 5 -4.58 9.95 10.63
CA GLN A 5 -4.57 10.17 9.19
C GLN A 5 -4.81 8.84 8.49
N VAL A 6 -5.97 8.72 7.85
CA VAL A 6 -6.30 7.54 7.04
C VAL A 6 -5.85 7.78 5.62
N ILE A 7 -5.00 6.91 5.12
CA ILE A 7 -4.42 7.01 3.79
C ILE A 7 -4.96 5.87 2.93
N ARG A 8 -5.43 6.19 1.73
CA ARG A 8 -5.75 5.18 0.73
C ARG A 8 -4.49 4.83 -0.06
N ARG A 9 -4.27 3.55 -0.30
CA ARG A 9 -3.15 3.12 -1.15
C ARG A 9 -3.14 3.88 -2.48
N SER A 10 -4.31 4.02 -3.12
CA SER A 10 -4.42 4.71 -4.41
C SER A 10 -4.02 6.18 -4.34
N ASP A 11 -4.18 6.83 -3.19
CA ASP A 11 -3.84 8.23 -3.03
C ASP A 11 -2.36 8.46 -2.78
N ILE A 12 -1.68 7.50 -2.15
CA ILE A 12 -0.24 7.65 -1.89
C ILE A 12 0.62 7.26 -3.09
N LEU A 13 0.13 6.40 -3.97
CA LEU A 13 0.84 6.05 -5.19
C LEU A 13 1.05 7.30 -6.05
N ASN A 14 2.24 7.39 -6.65
CA ASN A 14 2.65 8.51 -7.51
C ASN A 14 2.87 9.83 -6.76
N THR A 15 2.85 9.82 -5.44
CA THR A 15 3.16 11.01 -4.63
C THR A 15 4.67 11.22 -4.59
N GLN A 16 5.10 12.49 -4.71
CA GLN A 16 6.51 12.83 -4.64
C GLN A 16 7.02 12.77 -3.21
N VAL A 17 8.26 12.29 -3.05
CA VAL A 17 8.96 12.27 -1.76
C VAL A 17 10.08 13.32 -1.81
N ILE A 18 10.05 14.26 -0.89
CA ILE A 18 10.93 15.44 -0.87
C ILE A 18 11.60 15.56 0.48
N THR A 19 12.89 15.89 0.47
CA THR A 19 13.65 16.08 1.72
C THR A 19 13.38 17.45 2.31
N ARG A 20 13.30 17.52 3.65
CA ARG A 20 13.08 18.77 4.37
C ARG A 20 14.34 19.63 4.44
N ASP A 21 15.52 18.99 4.42
CA ASP A 21 16.79 19.69 4.61
C ASP A 21 17.17 20.58 3.42
N ASN A 22 16.91 20.12 2.18
CA ASN A 22 17.31 20.89 1.00
C ASN A 22 16.28 20.86 -0.14
N GLY A 23 15.09 20.35 0.12
CA GLY A 23 14.02 20.32 -0.88
C GLY A 23 14.28 19.38 -2.06
N LYS A 24 15.17 18.41 -1.90
CA LYS A 24 15.50 17.48 -2.97
C LYS A 24 14.40 16.44 -3.15
N ARG A 25 14.00 16.21 -4.40
CA ARG A 25 13.06 15.15 -4.73
C ARG A 25 13.82 13.82 -4.80
N LEU A 26 13.39 12.86 -3.97
CA LEU A 26 13.99 11.52 -3.94
C LEU A 26 13.34 10.58 -4.95
N GLY A 27 12.11 10.84 -5.34
CA GLY A 27 11.38 10.01 -6.28
C GLY A 27 9.88 10.12 -6.07
N ILE A 28 9.15 9.21 -6.67
CA ILE A 28 7.70 9.07 -6.51
C ILE A 28 7.36 7.68 -6.02
N VAL A 29 6.33 7.56 -5.18
CA VAL A 29 5.91 6.27 -4.65
C VAL A 29 5.41 5.38 -5.78
N SER A 30 6.03 4.21 -5.93
CA SER A 30 5.67 3.22 -6.94
C SER A 30 5.02 1.97 -6.35
N GLN A 31 5.22 1.71 -5.06
CA GLN A 31 4.67 0.53 -4.41
C GLN A 31 4.53 0.75 -2.91
N VAL A 32 3.53 0.12 -2.32
CA VAL A 32 3.26 0.12 -0.88
C VAL A 32 3.38 -1.31 -0.38
N TRP A 33 4.25 -1.54 0.60
CA TRP A 33 4.56 -2.89 1.08
C TRP A 33 3.96 -3.14 2.45
N VAL A 34 3.36 -4.30 2.60
CA VAL A 34 2.59 -4.73 3.78
C VAL A 34 3.25 -5.95 4.41
N ASP A 35 3.38 -5.91 5.73
CA ASP A 35 3.60 -7.11 6.53
C ASP A 35 2.22 -7.74 6.77
N VAL A 36 1.96 -8.84 6.09
CA VAL A 36 0.62 -9.47 6.09
C VAL A 36 0.25 -10.00 7.48
N ASP A 37 1.21 -10.59 8.18
CA ASP A 37 0.97 -11.16 9.50
C ASP A 37 0.62 -10.08 10.52
N GLN A 38 1.30 -8.94 10.46
CA GLN A 38 1.04 -7.80 11.33
C GLN A 38 -0.09 -6.90 10.84
N ARG A 39 -0.51 -7.08 9.59
CA ARG A 39 -1.56 -6.26 8.94
C ARG A 39 -1.21 -4.78 8.96
N GLU A 40 0.04 -4.50 8.61
CA GLU A 40 0.59 -3.14 8.64
C GLU A 40 1.35 -2.83 7.36
N VAL A 41 1.22 -1.59 6.89
CA VAL A 41 2.11 -1.03 5.88
C VAL A 41 3.44 -0.75 6.56
N VAL A 42 4.52 -1.22 5.96
CA VAL A 42 5.87 -1.15 6.55
C VAL A 42 6.80 -0.28 5.73
N ALA A 43 6.66 -0.32 4.40
CA ALA A 43 7.64 0.31 3.52
C ALA A 43 7.02 0.79 2.21
N LEU A 44 7.75 1.68 1.56
CA LEU A 44 7.40 2.20 0.24
C LEU A 44 8.57 1.98 -0.71
N SER A 45 8.28 1.71 -1.97
CA SER A 45 9.26 1.77 -3.04
C SER A 45 9.08 3.05 -3.84
N LEU A 46 10.18 3.63 -4.28
CA LEU A 46 10.20 4.85 -5.06
C LEU A 46 10.84 4.60 -6.42
N ARG A 47 10.36 5.31 -7.43
CA ARG A 47 10.99 5.35 -8.75
C ARG A 47 11.26 6.80 -9.14
N ASP A 48 12.11 7.00 -10.14
CA ASP A 48 12.56 8.35 -10.51
C ASP A 48 11.45 9.19 -11.15
N SER A 49 10.61 8.57 -11.99
CA SER A 49 9.51 9.26 -12.65
C SER A 49 8.43 8.27 -13.07
N LEU A 50 7.27 8.80 -13.48
CA LEU A 50 6.14 7.97 -13.92
C LEU A 50 6.47 7.12 -15.16
N ILE A 51 7.42 7.56 -15.96
CA ILE A 51 7.78 6.88 -17.21
C ILE A 51 9.13 6.15 -17.14
N SER A 52 9.80 6.20 -16.00
CA SER A 52 11.08 5.49 -15.82
C SER A 52 10.83 4.01 -15.61
N ILE A 53 11.41 3.17 -16.47
CA ILE A 53 11.30 1.73 -16.40
C ILE A 53 12.65 1.04 -16.22
N SER A 54 13.74 1.79 -16.28
CA SER A 54 15.09 1.24 -16.31
C SER A 54 15.83 1.31 -14.97
N SER A 55 15.39 2.15 -14.04
CA SER A 55 16.05 2.27 -12.75
C SER A 55 15.48 1.29 -11.74
N LEU A 56 16.36 0.74 -10.89
CA LEU A 56 15.93 -0.11 -9.80
C LEU A 56 15.16 0.72 -8.75
N PRO A 57 14.07 0.19 -8.20
CA PRO A 57 13.34 0.89 -7.16
C PRO A 57 14.21 1.11 -5.92
N ARG A 58 14.08 2.29 -5.32
CA ARG A 58 14.66 2.58 -4.01
C ARG A 58 13.59 2.40 -2.96
N ASN A 59 13.99 1.96 -1.79
CA ASN A 59 13.05 1.61 -0.74
C ASN A 59 13.27 2.47 0.50
N MET A 60 12.19 2.68 1.24
CA MET A 60 12.24 3.37 2.53
C MET A 60 11.16 2.80 3.46
N TYR A 61 11.41 2.92 4.76
CA TYR A 61 10.39 2.53 5.75
C TYR A 61 9.34 3.63 5.92
N LEU A 62 8.11 3.22 6.19
CA LEU A 62 7.01 4.15 6.44
C LEU A 62 7.32 5.07 7.62
N ASN A 63 7.96 4.55 8.69
CA ASN A 63 8.26 5.31 9.88
C ASN A 63 9.33 6.40 9.67
N SER A 64 9.94 6.47 8.49
CA SER A 64 10.86 7.55 8.13
C SER A 64 10.15 8.79 7.60
N ILE A 65 8.83 8.74 7.45
CA ILE A 65 8.05 9.85 6.93
C ILE A 65 7.74 10.85 8.04
N ASN A 66 7.96 12.13 7.76
CA ASN A 66 7.60 13.21 8.69
C ASN A 66 6.16 13.69 8.48
N GLN A 67 5.74 13.76 7.22
CA GLN A 67 4.42 14.26 6.88
C GLN A 67 3.95 13.68 5.55
N ILE A 68 2.68 13.31 5.47
CA ILE A 68 2.02 12.88 4.23
C ILE A 68 0.97 13.91 3.86
N GLY A 69 1.06 14.47 2.68
CA GLY A 69 0.10 15.40 2.12
C GLY A 69 0.17 15.34 0.60
N ASP A 70 0.10 16.46 -0.07
CA ASP A 70 0.27 16.51 -1.52
C ASP A 70 1.65 16.01 -1.93
N VAL A 71 2.63 16.15 -1.04
CA VAL A 71 3.94 15.51 -1.12
C VAL A 71 4.23 14.82 0.20
N ILE A 72 5.16 13.89 0.16
CA ILE A 72 5.66 13.21 1.36
C ILE A 72 6.96 13.89 1.76
N LEU A 73 7.06 14.31 3.01
CA LEU A 73 8.27 14.95 3.54
C LEU A 73 9.04 13.96 4.41
N VAL A 74 10.35 13.92 4.18
CA VAL A 74 11.30 13.11 4.94
C VAL A 74 12.47 14.01 5.36
N ASP A 75 13.27 13.59 6.36
CA ASP A 75 14.35 14.44 6.88
C ASP A 75 15.43 14.70 5.83
N ASN A 76 15.95 13.64 5.22
CA ASN A 76 17.07 13.73 4.28
C ASN A 76 17.16 12.46 3.43
N GLU A 77 18.21 12.36 2.59
CA GLU A 77 18.41 11.23 1.68
C GLU A 77 18.70 9.91 2.40
N ASP A 78 19.12 9.94 3.66
CA ASP A 78 19.49 8.74 4.41
C ASP A 78 18.27 7.85 4.71
N VAL A 79 17.04 8.33 4.45
CA VAL A 79 15.84 7.52 4.58
C VAL A 79 15.79 6.39 3.54
N ILE A 80 16.51 6.53 2.43
CA ILE A 80 16.62 5.46 1.43
C ILE A 80 17.56 4.40 1.98
N GLU A 81 17.05 3.18 2.16
CA GLU A 81 17.82 2.10 2.73
C GLU A 81 17.35 0.76 2.21
N ASP A 82 18.12 -0.29 2.49
CA ASP A 82 17.76 -1.64 2.10
C ASP A 82 16.58 -2.11 2.96
N VAL A 83 15.48 -2.42 2.30
CA VAL A 83 14.29 -3.00 2.92
C VAL A 83 14.12 -4.40 2.35
N GLU A 84 13.89 -5.37 3.21
CA GLU A 84 13.69 -6.76 2.81
C GLU A 84 12.27 -6.95 2.27
N ILE A 85 12.03 -6.41 1.06
CA ILE A 85 10.69 -6.42 0.45
C ILE A 85 10.22 -7.83 0.08
N GLU A 86 11.15 -8.78 -0.01
CA GLU A 86 10.85 -10.17 -0.39
C GLU A 86 9.93 -10.87 0.61
N ILE A 87 9.95 -10.42 1.87
CA ILE A 87 9.06 -10.97 2.91
C ILE A 87 7.77 -10.19 3.06
N LEU A 88 7.60 -9.13 2.27
CA LEU A 88 6.43 -8.26 2.29
C LEU A 88 5.57 -8.51 1.07
N SER A 89 4.34 -7.99 1.09
CA SER A 89 3.40 -8.12 -0.01
C SER A 89 2.74 -6.78 -0.31
N ASN A 90 2.33 -6.58 -1.54
CA ASN A 90 1.46 -5.43 -1.87
C ASN A 90 -0.02 -5.78 -1.78
N LEU A 91 -0.38 -7.03 -1.51
CA LEU A 91 -1.74 -7.57 -1.39
C LEU A 91 -2.57 -7.50 -2.67
N MET A 92 -2.10 -6.88 -3.73
CA MET A 92 -2.91 -6.69 -4.93
C MET A 92 -3.24 -8.00 -5.60
N ASN A 93 -4.50 -8.15 -5.98
CA ASN A 93 -5.07 -9.33 -6.62
C ASN A 93 -5.13 -10.59 -5.75
N TRP A 94 -4.88 -10.47 -4.46
CA TRP A 94 -5.11 -11.59 -3.55
C TRP A 94 -6.59 -11.93 -3.52
N GLU A 95 -6.91 -13.21 -3.52
CA GLU A 95 -8.28 -13.68 -3.34
C GLU A 95 -8.79 -13.42 -1.94
N VAL A 96 -10.05 -13.03 -1.83
CA VAL A 96 -10.75 -12.93 -0.55
C VAL A 96 -11.83 -13.99 -0.55
N ILE A 97 -11.72 -14.95 0.37
CA ILE A 97 -12.64 -16.08 0.45
C ILE A 97 -13.20 -16.22 1.86
N THR A 98 -14.40 -16.77 1.97
CA THR A 98 -14.99 -17.11 3.27
C THR A 98 -14.38 -18.41 3.81
N GLU A 99 -14.60 -18.67 5.09
CA GLU A 99 -14.15 -19.92 5.72
C GLU A 99 -14.79 -21.16 5.06
N THR A 100 -15.93 -20.98 4.40
CA THR A 100 -16.60 -22.06 3.68
C THR A 100 -16.15 -22.19 2.22
N GLY A 101 -15.21 -21.33 1.78
CA GLY A 101 -14.63 -21.40 0.45
C GLY A 101 -15.33 -20.56 -0.61
N GLU A 102 -16.30 -19.73 -0.23
CA GLU A 102 -16.95 -18.82 -1.17
C GLU A 102 -16.01 -17.68 -1.52
N VAL A 103 -15.79 -17.44 -2.83
CA VAL A 103 -14.92 -16.37 -3.29
C VAL A 103 -15.71 -15.07 -3.34
N LEU A 104 -15.27 -14.08 -2.56
CA LEU A 104 -15.91 -12.75 -2.53
C LEU A 104 -15.36 -11.80 -3.58
N GLY A 105 -14.11 -11.97 -3.97
CA GLY A 105 -13.47 -11.11 -4.94
C GLY A 105 -11.96 -11.09 -4.77
N LYS A 106 -11.35 -10.01 -5.27
CA LYS A 106 -9.90 -9.80 -5.19
C LYS A 106 -9.58 -8.44 -4.61
N VAL A 107 -8.47 -8.36 -3.88
CA VAL A 107 -8.01 -7.10 -3.29
C VAL A 107 -7.63 -6.11 -4.38
N ARG A 108 -8.16 -4.90 -4.30
CA ARG A 108 -7.85 -3.78 -5.20
C ARG A 108 -7.19 -2.61 -4.49
N GLY A 109 -7.20 -2.59 -3.19
CA GLY A 109 -6.58 -1.54 -2.41
C GLY A 109 -6.80 -1.74 -0.94
N PHE A 110 -6.36 -0.78 -0.17
CA PHE A 110 -6.56 -0.77 1.28
C PHE A 110 -6.39 0.65 1.81
N LYS A 111 -6.88 0.85 3.03
CA LYS A 111 -6.72 2.09 3.78
C LYS A 111 -5.93 1.79 5.04
N PHE A 112 -5.03 2.69 5.39
CA PHE A 112 -4.13 2.47 6.53
C PHE A 112 -3.84 3.77 7.28
N ASN A 113 -3.33 3.64 8.50
CA ASN A 113 -2.89 4.76 9.30
C ASN A 113 -1.53 5.26 8.79
N GLY A 114 -1.43 6.55 8.46
CA GLY A 114 -0.22 7.14 7.91
C GLY A 114 0.97 7.16 8.88
N GLU A 115 0.73 7.09 10.19
CA GLU A 115 1.80 7.07 11.19
C GLU A 115 2.23 5.66 11.57
N THR A 116 1.27 4.80 11.86
CA THR A 116 1.53 3.45 12.38
C THR A 116 1.62 2.40 11.29
N GLY A 117 1.05 2.65 10.13
CA GLY A 117 0.92 1.67 9.06
C GLY A 117 -0.24 0.71 9.23
N LYS A 118 -0.93 0.75 10.36
CA LYS A 118 -2.02 -0.20 10.62
C LYS A 118 -3.09 -0.11 9.54
N ILE A 119 -3.43 -1.26 8.95
CA ILE A 119 -4.49 -1.32 7.95
C ILE A 119 -5.83 -1.33 8.67
N TYR A 120 -6.77 -0.53 8.16
CA TYR A 120 -8.13 -0.46 8.68
C TYR A 120 -9.10 -1.23 7.79
N THR A 121 -8.95 -1.12 6.49
CA THR A 121 -9.95 -1.55 5.53
C THR A 121 -9.28 -2.13 4.31
N ILE A 122 -9.83 -3.23 3.80
CA ILE A 122 -9.44 -3.83 2.53
C ILE A 122 -10.52 -3.46 1.50
N VAL A 123 -10.10 -2.99 0.35
CA VAL A 123 -11.00 -2.71 -0.78
C VAL A 123 -10.98 -3.92 -1.71
N ILE A 124 -12.16 -4.45 -1.98
CA ILE A 124 -12.34 -5.69 -2.74
C ILE A 124 -13.15 -5.39 -3.98
N ALA A 125 -12.71 -5.88 -5.14
CA ALA A 125 -13.50 -5.89 -6.36
C ALA A 125 -14.15 -7.26 -6.52
N SER A 126 -15.46 -7.25 -6.79
CA SER A 126 -16.15 -8.50 -7.11
C SER A 126 -15.56 -9.09 -8.40
N LEU A 127 -15.67 -10.41 -8.54
CA LEU A 127 -15.20 -11.07 -9.75
C LEU A 127 -16.06 -10.63 -10.93
N GLY A 128 -15.42 -10.00 -11.92
CA GLY A 128 -16.07 -9.60 -13.15
C GLY A 128 -15.49 -10.36 -14.33
N LEU A 129 -16.05 -10.11 -15.51
CA LEU A 129 -15.50 -10.64 -16.74
C LEU A 129 -14.14 -9.98 -17.00
N PRO A 130 -13.13 -10.74 -17.47
CA PRO A 130 -11.79 -10.18 -17.70
C PRO A 130 -11.75 -8.98 -18.67
N GLN A 131 -12.75 -8.86 -19.52
CA GLN A 131 -12.85 -7.80 -20.52
C GLN A 131 -13.39 -6.48 -19.92
N ILE A 132 -13.91 -6.50 -18.69
CA ILE A 132 -14.47 -5.31 -18.07
C ILE A 132 -13.34 -4.56 -17.37
N PRO A 133 -13.09 -3.27 -17.73
CA PRO A 133 -12.11 -2.46 -17.02
C PRO A 133 -12.43 -2.35 -15.53
N ASP A 134 -11.41 -2.30 -14.69
CA ASP A 134 -11.55 -2.25 -13.24
C ASP A 134 -12.47 -1.13 -12.76
N GLN A 135 -12.45 0.01 -13.44
CA GLN A 135 -13.29 1.16 -13.09
C GLN A 135 -14.79 0.89 -13.17
N PHE A 136 -15.21 -0.16 -13.88
CA PHE A 136 -16.60 -0.56 -14.01
C PHE A 136 -16.96 -1.75 -13.11
N LEU A 137 -16.00 -2.29 -12.37
CA LEU A 137 -16.27 -3.35 -11.41
C LEU A 137 -16.83 -2.78 -10.13
N SER A 138 -17.80 -3.47 -9.54
CA SER A 138 -18.29 -3.12 -8.21
C SER A 138 -17.22 -3.37 -7.18
N THR A 139 -16.96 -2.37 -6.35
CA THR A 139 -16.04 -2.50 -5.23
C THR A 139 -16.79 -2.33 -3.92
N TYR A 140 -16.30 -2.97 -2.88
CA TYR A 140 -16.81 -2.79 -1.54
C TYR A 140 -15.67 -2.87 -0.53
N GLU A 141 -15.92 -2.37 0.66
CA GLU A 141 -14.92 -2.32 1.72
C GLU A 141 -15.20 -3.35 2.79
N LEU A 142 -14.13 -3.97 3.28
CA LEU A 142 -14.19 -4.95 4.34
C LEU A 142 -13.24 -4.50 5.46
N SER A 143 -13.74 -4.48 6.70
CA SER A 143 -12.86 -4.17 7.84
C SER A 143 -11.75 -5.21 7.94
N ILE A 144 -10.55 -4.75 8.28
CA ILE A 144 -9.41 -5.66 8.51
C ILE A 144 -9.74 -6.67 9.62
N ASP A 145 -10.60 -6.32 10.55
CA ASP A 145 -10.99 -7.20 11.66
C ASP A 145 -11.80 -8.42 11.19
N GLU A 146 -12.34 -8.37 9.99
CA GLU A 146 -13.05 -9.51 9.40
C GLU A 146 -12.09 -10.59 8.89
N VAL A 147 -10.82 -10.26 8.71
CA VAL A 147 -9.82 -11.24 8.25
C VAL A 147 -9.46 -12.16 9.41
N VAL A 148 -9.81 -13.43 9.30
CA VAL A 148 -9.57 -14.41 10.35
C VAL A 148 -8.26 -15.18 10.17
N SER A 149 -7.81 -15.35 8.93
CA SER A 149 -6.52 -15.97 8.62
C SER A 149 -6.06 -15.61 7.22
N THR A 150 -4.82 -15.94 6.93
CA THR A 150 -4.23 -15.70 5.61
C THR A 150 -3.56 -16.97 5.12
N GLY A 151 -3.56 -17.14 3.82
CA GLY A 151 -2.84 -18.22 3.15
C GLY A 151 -2.02 -17.65 2.00
N PRO A 152 -1.38 -18.51 1.18
CA PRO A 152 -0.65 -18.01 0.02
C PRO A 152 -1.58 -17.25 -0.93
N SER A 153 -1.34 -15.95 -1.07
CA SER A 153 -2.08 -15.06 -1.97
C SER A 153 -3.59 -15.04 -1.72
N ARG A 154 -4.03 -15.22 -0.45
CA ARG A 154 -5.44 -15.17 -0.10
C ARG A 154 -5.69 -14.64 1.31
N LEU A 155 -6.81 -13.97 1.48
CA LEU A 155 -7.34 -13.56 2.78
C LEU A 155 -8.59 -14.38 3.05
N ILE A 156 -8.71 -14.91 4.27
CA ILE A 156 -9.86 -15.70 4.68
C ILE A 156 -10.66 -14.89 5.70
N VAL A 157 -11.92 -14.72 5.41
CA VAL A 157 -12.83 -13.88 6.20
C VAL A 157 -14.02 -14.65 6.75
#